data_e45e8f84d70047d1b7fec3ef16cb8cec
#
_entry.id   e45e8f84d70047d1b7fec3ef16cb8cec
#
_cell.length_a   1.000
_cell.length_b   1.000
_cell.length_c   1.000
_cell.angle_alpha   90.00
_cell.angle_beta   90.00
_cell.angle_gamma   90.00
#
_symmetry.space_group_name_H-M   'P 1'
#
loop_
_entity.id
_entity.type
_entity.pdbx_description
1 polymer ?
#
loop_
_entity_poly.entity_id
_entity_poly.type
_entity_poly.pdbx_seq_one_letter_code
_entity_poly.pdbx_strand_id
1 'polypeptide(L)'
;VSALRRALAAALVAAVALPAAAYLLPIPAILRRVAERRAAQGLATLEVTGTVQASGASADALLEAGGIRAAGGVAALPARLTLKIPGRCRLELLPVGASEAERPWLLVRDDAVSGSDRLASDPAFVALARATCTLLARPLDPEAKDKPWAAALAKRGVPLSNESLGRFDGRVAWVIGGRATDTTPLAWFDKDTFQPVRLLFTEGKLAADVRLLGWGSPTGGDWAPRAIELHTGGALQIRFTTEKATANPRLPDAIF
;
A
#
# COMPACT_ATOMS: atom_id res chain seq x y z
N VAL A 1 -0.15 58.56 26.33
CA VAL A 1 0.88 57.51 26.19
C VAL A 1 0.30 56.11 26.45
N SER A 2 -0.78 55.97 27.29
CA SER A 2 -1.33 54.65 27.64
C SER A 2 -2.26 54.06 26.57
N ALA A 3 -3.00 54.86 25.80
CA ALA A 3 -3.91 54.37 24.77
C ALA A 3 -3.18 53.81 23.54
N LEU A 4 -2.09 54.45 23.13
CA LEU A 4 -1.29 54.02 21.99
C LEU A 4 -0.57 52.67 22.26
N ARG A 5 -0.08 52.47 23.51
CA ARG A 5 0.53 51.21 23.91
C ARG A 5 -0.46 50.04 23.96
N ARG A 6 -1.73 50.33 24.36
CA ARG A 6 -2.80 49.31 24.34
C ARG A 6 -3.25 48.97 22.93
N ALA A 7 -3.30 49.92 22.01
CA ALA A 7 -3.62 49.68 20.61
C ALA A 7 -2.52 48.88 19.90
N LEU A 8 -1.24 49.17 20.18
CA LEU A 8 -0.13 48.41 19.63
C LEU A 8 -0.06 46.97 20.15
N ALA A 9 -0.33 46.76 21.43
CA ALA A 9 -0.38 45.42 22.02
C ALA A 9 -1.57 44.61 21.45
N ALA A 10 -2.74 45.20 21.25
CA ALA A 10 -3.87 44.52 20.62
C ALA A 10 -3.63 44.20 19.14
N ALA A 11 -2.93 45.06 18.39
CA ALA A 11 -2.55 44.79 17.01
C ALA A 11 -1.50 43.68 16.89
N LEU A 12 -0.57 43.58 17.85
CA LEU A 12 0.42 42.54 17.88
C LEU A 12 -0.20 41.17 18.20
N VAL A 13 -1.15 41.12 19.12
CA VAL A 13 -1.89 39.88 19.45
C VAL A 13 -2.78 39.44 18.29
N ALA A 14 -3.42 40.38 17.58
CA ALA A 14 -4.21 40.06 16.38
C ALA A 14 -3.36 39.56 15.21
N ALA A 15 -2.13 40.06 15.06
CA ALA A 15 -1.20 39.60 14.01
C ALA A 15 -0.65 38.16 14.28
N VAL A 16 -0.56 37.74 15.56
CA VAL A 16 -0.12 36.36 15.92
C VAL A 16 -1.28 35.35 15.84
N ALA A 17 -2.54 35.85 15.85
CA ALA A 17 -3.74 35.02 15.75
C ALA A 17 -4.20 34.77 14.31
N LEU A 18 -3.37 35.06 13.28
CA LEU A 18 -3.64 34.53 11.95
C LEU A 18 -3.62 32.97 12.08
N PRO A 19 -4.76 32.31 11.83
CA PRO A 19 -4.74 30.87 11.82
C PRO A 19 -3.64 30.49 10.83
N ALA A 20 -2.65 29.72 11.29
CA ALA A 20 -1.78 28.98 10.40
C ALA A 20 -2.72 28.02 9.66
N ALA A 21 -3.34 28.52 8.59
CA ALA A 21 -4.10 27.71 7.66
C ALA A 21 -3.09 26.64 7.25
N ALA A 22 -3.29 25.42 7.78
CA ALA A 22 -2.41 24.31 7.47
C ALA A 22 -2.46 24.18 5.95
N TYR A 23 -1.39 24.63 5.28
CA TYR A 23 -1.32 24.61 3.83
C TYR A 23 -1.34 23.16 3.40
N LEU A 24 -2.49 22.70 2.91
CA LEU A 24 -2.63 21.38 2.33
C LEU A 24 -2.02 21.42 0.93
N LEU A 25 -1.10 20.51 0.68
CA LEU A 25 -0.59 20.32 -0.67
C LEU A 25 -1.73 19.80 -1.55
N PRO A 26 -1.97 20.39 -2.74
CA PRO A 26 -2.97 19.86 -3.67
C PRO A 26 -2.58 18.44 -4.14
N ILE A 27 -3.58 17.60 -4.43
CA ILE A 27 -3.39 16.19 -4.81
C ILE A 27 -2.32 15.99 -5.89
N PRO A 28 -2.26 16.75 -7.00
CA PRO A 28 -1.20 16.58 -7.99
C PRO A 28 0.20 16.81 -7.42
N ALA A 29 0.35 17.72 -6.45
CA ALA A 29 1.64 17.96 -5.80
C ALA A 29 2.03 16.79 -4.87
N ILE A 30 1.07 16.24 -4.13
CA ILE A 30 1.29 15.05 -3.29
C ILE A 30 1.74 13.88 -4.17
N LEU A 31 0.96 13.56 -5.22
CA LEU A 31 1.25 12.42 -6.09
C LEU A 31 2.57 12.57 -6.86
N ARG A 32 2.94 13.79 -7.25
CA ARG A 32 4.25 14.07 -7.84
C ARG A 32 5.37 13.75 -6.85
N ARG A 33 5.27 14.18 -5.59
CA ARG A 33 6.26 13.87 -4.54
C ARG A 33 6.35 12.37 -4.28
N VAL A 34 5.22 11.66 -4.30
CA VAL A 34 5.20 10.19 -4.21
C VAL A 34 5.96 9.57 -5.38
N ALA A 35 5.71 10.03 -6.61
CA ALA A 35 6.41 9.56 -7.82
C ALA A 35 7.93 9.85 -7.75
N GLU A 36 8.32 11.08 -7.38
CA GLU A 36 9.71 11.49 -7.20
C GLU A 36 10.42 10.61 -6.15
N ARG A 37 9.77 10.36 -5.01
CA ARG A 37 10.33 9.50 -3.96
C ARG A 37 10.54 8.07 -4.44
N ARG A 38 9.57 7.50 -5.16
CA ARG A 38 9.67 6.14 -5.73
C ARG A 38 10.73 6.08 -6.83
N ALA A 39 10.80 7.09 -7.70
CA ALA A 39 11.84 7.18 -8.73
C ALA A 39 13.25 7.24 -8.14
N ALA A 40 13.44 8.00 -7.05
CA ALA A 40 14.73 8.09 -6.36
C ALA A 40 15.23 6.75 -5.78
N GLN A 41 14.36 5.76 -5.61
CA GLN A 41 14.75 4.41 -5.17
C GLN A 41 15.41 3.59 -6.29
N GLY A 42 15.30 3.99 -7.56
CA GLY A 42 15.95 3.34 -8.70
C GLY A 42 15.51 1.89 -8.94
N LEU A 43 14.26 1.54 -8.55
CA LEU A 43 13.76 0.17 -8.66
C LEU A 43 13.21 -0.12 -10.06
N ALA A 44 13.78 -1.11 -10.75
CA ALA A 44 13.18 -1.76 -11.92
C ALA A 44 12.46 -3.06 -11.51
N THR A 45 13.06 -3.79 -10.58
CA THR A 45 12.52 -5.02 -10.01
C THR A 45 12.73 -5.04 -8.50
N LEU A 46 11.88 -5.78 -7.78
CA LEU A 46 12.02 -6.00 -6.35
C LEU A 46 11.60 -7.44 -6.03
N GLU A 47 12.39 -8.15 -5.24
CA GLU A 47 12.02 -9.42 -4.65
C GLU A 47 11.96 -9.27 -3.14
N VAL A 48 10.85 -9.72 -2.55
CA VAL A 48 10.64 -9.74 -1.11
C VAL A 48 10.28 -11.15 -0.70
N THR A 49 11.09 -11.76 0.15
CA THR A 49 10.76 -13.03 0.81
C THR A 49 10.19 -12.76 2.20
N GLY A 50 9.30 -13.63 2.64
CA GLY A 50 8.65 -13.48 3.92
C GLY A 50 7.63 -14.58 4.19
N THR A 51 6.73 -14.30 5.12
CA THR A 51 5.66 -15.21 5.54
C THR A 51 4.31 -14.57 5.33
N VAL A 52 3.39 -15.28 4.68
CA VAL A 52 1.96 -14.93 4.64
C VAL A 52 1.25 -15.64 5.78
N GLN A 53 0.51 -14.87 6.56
CA GLN A 53 -0.44 -15.36 7.56
C GLN A 53 -1.85 -14.97 7.12
N ALA A 54 -2.81 -15.87 7.27
CA ALA A 54 -4.22 -15.62 6.97
C ALA A 54 -5.13 -16.16 8.07
N SER A 55 -6.32 -15.61 8.20
CA SER A 55 -7.35 -16.01 9.17
C SER A 55 -8.70 -16.22 8.47
N GLY A 56 -9.60 -16.97 9.10
CA GLY A 56 -10.94 -17.26 8.58
C GLY A 56 -10.91 -17.97 7.22
N ALA A 57 -11.81 -17.60 6.31
CA ALA A 57 -11.90 -18.21 4.99
C ALA A 57 -10.59 -18.10 4.17
N SER A 58 -9.84 -17.00 4.34
CA SER A 58 -8.54 -16.83 3.68
C SER A 58 -7.47 -17.77 4.24
N ALA A 59 -7.58 -18.22 5.51
CA ALA A 59 -6.71 -19.27 6.04
C ALA A 59 -6.97 -20.60 5.34
N ASP A 60 -8.23 -20.94 5.10
CA ASP A 60 -8.59 -22.15 4.38
C ASP A 60 -8.07 -22.12 2.93
N ALA A 61 -8.26 -20.97 2.25
CA ALA A 61 -7.72 -20.76 0.90
C ALA A 61 -6.18 -20.89 0.86
N LEU A 62 -5.48 -20.35 1.86
CA LEU A 62 -4.02 -20.44 1.98
C LEU A 62 -3.55 -21.88 2.17
N LEU A 63 -4.19 -22.63 3.08
CA LEU A 63 -3.83 -24.02 3.38
C LEU A 63 -4.13 -24.94 2.21
N GLU A 64 -5.32 -24.84 1.61
CA GLU A 64 -5.69 -25.64 0.44
C GLU A 64 -4.78 -25.38 -0.76
N ALA A 65 -4.41 -24.11 -1.01
CA ALA A 65 -3.43 -23.76 -2.03
C ALA A 65 -2.07 -24.39 -1.73
N GLY A 66 -1.66 -24.43 -0.46
CA GLY A 66 -0.40 -25.10 -0.03
C GLY A 66 -0.47 -26.62 0.03
N GLY A 67 -1.57 -27.26 -0.37
CA GLY A 67 -1.76 -28.71 -0.31
C GLY A 67 -1.96 -29.23 1.12
N ILE A 68 -2.32 -28.38 2.06
CA ILE A 68 -2.54 -28.70 3.47
C ILE A 68 -4.06 -28.68 3.74
N ARG A 69 -4.55 -29.66 4.50
CA ARG A 69 -5.98 -29.64 4.91
C ARG A 69 -6.23 -28.49 5.87
N ALA A 70 -7.29 -27.72 5.60
CA ALA A 70 -7.73 -26.67 6.49
C ALA A 70 -8.06 -27.21 7.87
N ALA A 71 -7.50 -26.59 8.90
CA ALA A 71 -7.73 -26.97 10.30
C ALA A 71 -8.56 -25.93 11.06
N GLY A 72 -9.00 -24.87 10.37
CA GLY A 72 -9.62 -23.68 10.97
C GLY A 72 -8.61 -22.81 11.72
N GLY A 73 -8.90 -21.53 11.87
CA GLY A 73 -8.08 -20.61 12.65
C GLY A 73 -7.11 -19.77 11.84
N VAL A 74 -5.83 -19.77 12.20
CA VAL A 74 -4.77 -19.00 11.53
C VAL A 74 -3.83 -19.94 10.81
N ALA A 75 -3.56 -19.64 9.53
CA ALA A 75 -2.59 -20.35 8.71
C ALA A 75 -1.38 -19.47 8.41
N ALA A 76 -0.20 -20.08 8.23
CA ALA A 76 1.02 -19.38 7.85
C ALA A 76 1.83 -20.20 6.86
N LEU A 77 2.29 -19.58 5.77
CA LEU A 77 3.18 -20.19 4.78
C LEU A 77 4.29 -19.22 4.38
N PRO A 78 5.50 -19.72 4.11
CA PRO A 78 6.53 -18.92 3.45
C PRO A 78 6.04 -18.46 2.09
N ALA A 79 6.42 -17.24 1.70
CA ALA A 79 5.98 -16.64 0.45
C ALA A 79 7.06 -15.72 -0.15
N ARG A 80 6.91 -15.47 -1.45
CA ARG A 80 7.73 -14.56 -2.21
C ARG A 80 6.82 -13.57 -2.93
N LEU A 81 7.11 -12.28 -2.78
CA LEU A 81 6.50 -11.21 -3.55
C LEU A 81 7.54 -10.66 -4.53
N THR A 82 7.27 -10.77 -5.83
CA THR A 82 8.11 -10.18 -6.87
C THR A 82 7.39 -9.05 -7.58
N LEU A 83 8.09 -7.96 -7.80
CA LEU A 83 7.60 -6.80 -8.52
C LEU A 83 8.47 -6.55 -9.74
N LYS A 84 7.84 -6.25 -10.88
CA LYS A 84 8.48 -5.65 -12.05
C LYS A 84 7.75 -4.36 -12.39
N ILE A 85 8.48 -3.28 -12.33
CA ILE A 85 7.94 -1.95 -12.58
C ILE A 85 8.01 -1.66 -14.09
N PRO A 86 6.91 -1.20 -14.69
CA PRO A 86 5.63 -0.86 -14.06
C PRO A 86 4.63 -2.03 -14.01
N GLY A 87 3.80 -2.03 -12.97
CA GLY A 87 2.49 -2.67 -12.93
C GLY A 87 2.42 -4.20 -12.89
N ARG A 88 3.52 -4.91 -12.68
CA ARG A 88 3.53 -6.38 -12.59
C ARG A 88 3.94 -6.81 -11.19
N CYS A 89 3.11 -7.64 -10.57
CA CYS A 89 3.34 -8.14 -9.22
C CYS A 89 2.93 -9.60 -9.14
N ARG A 90 3.81 -10.46 -8.63
CA ARG A 90 3.54 -11.87 -8.40
C ARG A 90 3.73 -12.19 -6.92
N LEU A 91 2.71 -12.70 -6.28
CA LEU A 91 2.78 -13.35 -4.98
C LEU A 91 2.84 -14.85 -5.22
N GLU A 92 3.83 -15.53 -4.68
CA GLU A 92 4.04 -16.97 -4.78
C GLU A 92 4.14 -17.54 -3.38
N LEU A 93 3.39 -18.61 -3.10
CA LEU A 93 3.53 -19.39 -1.87
C LEU A 93 4.64 -20.43 -2.04
N LEU A 94 5.37 -20.68 -0.97
CA LEU A 94 6.53 -21.60 -0.96
C LEU A 94 6.30 -22.76 0.02
N PRO A 95 5.32 -23.66 -0.23
CA PRO A 95 5.10 -24.81 0.64
C PRO A 95 6.34 -25.70 0.68
N VAL A 96 6.62 -26.27 1.84
CA VAL A 96 7.77 -27.19 2.02
C VAL A 96 7.61 -28.41 1.12
N GLY A 97 8.63 -28.72 0.33
CA GLY A 97 8.67 -29.89 -0.57
C GLY A 97 8.00 -29.68 -1.93
N ALA A 98 7.32 -28.55 -2.17
CA ALA A 98 6.72 -28.27 -3.47
C ALA A 98 7.79 -27.87 -4.51
N SER A 99 7.74 -28.48 -5.69
CA SER A 99 8.53 -28.05 -6.84
C SER A 99 8.07 -26.66 -7.32
N GLU A 100 8.89 -25.97 -8.12
CA GLU A 100 8.55 -24.64 -8.61
C GLU A 100 7.24 -24.62 -9.41
N ALA A 101 6.96 -25.65 -10.19
CA ALA A 101 5.74 -25.77 -11.00
C ALA A 101 4.47 -25.98 -10.15
N GLU A 102 4.60 -26.49 -8.93
CA GLU A 102 3.50 -26.78 -8.01
C GLU A 102 3.21 -25.63 -7.05
N ARG A 103 4.04 -24.59 -7.03
CA ARG A 103 3.85 -23.45 -6.12
C ARG A 103 2.63 -22.63 -6.50
N PRO A 104 1.70 -22.41 -5.56
CA PRO A 104 0.56 -21.55 -5.81
C PRO A 104 1.02 -20.09 -5.98
N TRP A 105 0.35 -19.37 -6.88
CA TRP A 105 0.70 -18.00 -7.19
C TRP A 105 -0.50 -17.14 -7.56
N LEU A 106 -0.34 -15.84 -7.39
CA LEU A 106 -1.18 -14.78 -7.94
C LEU A 106 -0.33 -13.80 -8.72
N LEU A 107 -0.75 -13.44 -9.90
CA LEU A 107 -0.12 -12.43 -10.75
C LEU A 107 -1.10 -11.28 -10.99
N VAL A 108 -0.64 -10.07 -10.74
CA VAL A 108 -1.31 -8.84 -11.15
C VAL A 108 -0.52 -8.25 -12.31
N ARG A 109 -1.17 -8.07 -13.46
CA ARG A 109 -0.61 -7.42 -14.65
C ARG A 109 -1.65 -6.42 -15.16
N ASP A 110 -1.29 -5.14 -15.20
CA ASP A 110 -2.16 -4.07 -15.69
C ASP A 110 -3.57 -4.07 -15.04
N ASP A 111 -3.62 -4.48 -13.77
CA ASP A 111 -4.81 -4.63 -12.94
C ASP A 111 -5.60 -5.94 -13.12
N ALA A 112 -5.36 -6.70 -14.17
CA ALA A 112 -5.89 -8.05 -14.29
C ALA A 112 -5.20 -8.99 -13.29
N VAL A 113 -5.98 -9.88 -12.66
CA VAL A 113 -5.48 -10.91 -11.74
C VAL A 113 -5.64 -12.27 -12.38
N SER A 114 -4.57 -13.05 -12.34
CA SER A 114 -4.56 -14.47 -12.71
C SER A 114 -3.77 -15.25 -11.67
N GLY A 115 -3.97 -16.57 -11.62
CA GLY A 115 -3.24 -17.38 -10.65
C GLY A 115 -3.86 -18.72 -10.38
N SER A 116 -3.37 -19.38 -9.34
CA SER A 116 -3.91 -20.65 -8.83
C SER A 116 -5.35 -20.45 -8.35
N ASP A 117 -6.24 -21.34 -8.74
CA ASP A 117 -7.70 -21.22 -8.58
C ASP A 117 -8.12 -20.80 -7.16
N ARG A 118 -7.55 -21.42 -6.14
CA ARG A 118 -7.89 -21.12 -4.73
C ARG A 118 -7.53 -19.70 -4.32
N LEU A 119 -6.37 -19.22 -4.72
CA LEU A 119 -5.94 -17.85 -4.40
C LEU A 119 -6.68 -16.82 -5.27
N ALA A 120 -6.88 -17.12 -6.56
CA ALA A 120 -7.54 -16.22 -7.50
C ALA A 120 -9.05 -16.11 -7.24
N SER A 121 -9.68 -17.09 -6.58
CA SER A 121 -11.09 -17.05 -6.18
C SER A 121 -11.31 -16.42 -4.80
N ASP A 122 -10.27 -16.24 -3.97
CA ASP A 122 -10.41 -15.58 -2.68
C ASP A 122 -10.30 -14.04 -2.85
N PRO A 123 -11.39 -13.29 -2.58
CA PRO A 123 -11.41 -11.85 -2.81
C PRO A 123 -10.42 -11.08 -1.92
N ALA A 124 -10.04 -11.62 -0.75
CA ALA A 124 -9.08 -10.99 0.13
C ALA A 124 -7.65 -11.09 -0.43
N PHE A 125 -7.24 -12.26 -0.96
CA PHE A 125 -5.96 -12.40 -1.64
C PHE A 125 -5.89 -11.53 -2.91
N VAL A 126 -6.96 -11.47 -3.69
CA VAL A 126 -7.06 -10.60 -4.87
C VAL A 126 -6.93 -9.13 -4.47
N ALA A 127 -7.65 -8.69 -3.43
CA ALA A 127 -7.58 -7.32 -2.94
C ALA A 127 -6.17 -6.96 -2.45
N LEU A 128 -5.53 -7.83 -1.65
CA LEU A 128 -4.17 -7.64 -1.17
C LEU A 128 -3.18 -7.50 -2.34
N ALA A 129 -3.23 -8.42 -3.31
CA ALA A 129 -2.34 -8.41 -4.48
C ALA A 129 -2.51 -7.15 -5.34
N ARG A 130 -3.76 -6.76 -5.64
CA ARG A 130 -4.06 -5.54 -6.40
C ARG A 130 -3.60 -4.27 -5.70
N ALA A 131 -3.91 -4.13 -4.40
CA ALA A 131 -3.47 -2.97 -3.63
C ALA A 131 -1.95 -2.89 -3.54
N THR A 132 -1.28 -4.01 -3.27
CA THR A 132 0.17 -4.09 -3.24
C THR A 132 0.77 -3.65 -4.57
N CYS A 133 0.26 -4.15 -5.69
CA CYS A 133 0.70 -3.75 -7.02
C CYS A 133 0.42 -2.27 -7.31
N THR A 134 -0.76 -1.78 -6.92
CA THR A 134 -1.14 -0.37 -7.05
C THR A 134 -0.16 0.53 -6.31
N LEU A 135 0.25 0.17 -5.11
CA LEU A 135 1.07 1.01 -4.23
C LEU A 135 2.58 0.84 -4.45
N LEU A 136 3.05 -0.34 -4.86
CA LEU A 136 4.48 -0.63 -4.94
C LEU A 136 5.05 -0.69 -6.35
N ALA A 137 4.25 -1.02 -7.37
CA ALA A 137 4.73 -1.24 -8.74
C ALA A 137 4.31 -0.15 -9.74
N ARG A 138 4.18 1.10 -9.30
CA ARG A 138 3.84 2.22 -10.20
C ARG A 138 5.04 2.66 -11.06
N PRO A 139 4.77 3.17 -12.27
CA PRO A 139 5.82 3.70 -13.14
C PRO A 139 6.65 4.78 -12.42
N LEU A 140 7.93 4.73 -12.67
CA LEU A 140 8.93 5.68 -12.15
C LEU A 140 9.32 6.71 -13.22
N ASP A 141 8.45 6.95 -14.20
CA ASP A 141 8.69 7.92 -15.25
C ASP A 141 8.61 9.35 -14.69
N PRO A 142 9.74 10.06 -14.58
CA PRO A 142 9.76 11.42 -14.05
C PRO A 142 8.97 12.40 -14.91
N GLU A 143 8.79 12.12 -16.22
CA GLU A 143 8.04 12.97 -17.15
C GLU A 143 6.53 12.77 -16.99
N ALA A 144 6.11 11.56 -16.65
CA ALA A 144 4.69 11.27 -16.41
C ALA A 144 4.15 11.84 -15.09
N LYS A 145 5.04 12.26 -14.17
CA LYS A 145 4.74 12.93 -12.88
C LYS A 145 3.67 12.20 -12.05
N ASP A 146 2.54 12.88 -11.80
CA ASP A 146 1.43 12.41 -10.97
C ASP A 146 0.44 11.50 -11.72
N LYS A 147 0.39 11.57 -13.06
CA LYS A 147 -0.63 10.90 -13.89
C LYS A 147 -0.77 9.40 -13.65
N PRO A 148 0.32 8.60 -13.60
CA PRO A 148 0.20 7.15 -13.36
C PRO A 148 -0.38 6.83 -11.99
N TRP A 149 -0.06 7.62 -10.97
CA TRP A 149 -0.61 7.47 -9.63
C TRP A 149 -2.08 7.86 -9.60
N ALA A 150 -2.44 9.01 -10.18
CA ALA A 150 -3.82 9.47 -10.28
C ALA A 150 -4.70 8.42 -10.99
N ALA A 151 -4.27 7.92 -12.14
CA ALA A 151 -4.99 6.88 -12.87
C ALA A 151 -5.15 5.58 -12.06
N ALA A 152 -4.11 5.16 -11.34
CA ALA A 152 -4.16 3.96 -10.51
C ALA A 152 -5.11 4.09 -9.32
N LEU A 153 -5.11 5.23 -8.65
CA LEU A 153 -6.01 5.52 -7.54
C LEU A 153 -7.47 5.64 -8.01
N ALA A 154 -7.69 6.31 -9.14
CA ALA A 154 -9.02 6.40 -9.75
C ALA A 154 -9.60 5.02 -10.10
N LYS A 155 -8.77 4.06 -10.58
CA LYS A 155 -9.19 2.66 -10.80
C LYS A 155 -9.62 1.95 -9.51
N ARG A 156 -9.13 2.38 -8.34
CA ARG A 156 -9.56 1.89 -7.02
C ARG A 156 -10.76 2.67 -6.47
N GLY A 157 -11.34 3.59 -7.24
CA GLY A 157 -12.48 4.40 -6.83
C GLY A 157 -12.11 5.56 -5.90
N VAL A 158 -10.82 5.87 -5.71
CA VAL A 158 -10.38 6.98 -4.86
C VAL A 158 -10.71 8.31 -5.55
N PRO A 159 -11.56 9.16 -4.95
CA PRO A 159 -11.85 10.49 -5.48
C PRO A 159 -10.60 11.38 -5.47
N LEU A 160 -10.30 12.06 -6.57
CA LEU A 160 -9.13 12.93 -6.69
C LEU A 160 -9.49 14.43 -6.53
N SER A 161 -10.54 14.73 -5.78
CA SER A 161 -11.04 16.10 -5.57
C SER A 161 -10.85 16.64 -4.16
N ASN A 162 -10.56 15.75 -3.19
CA ASN A 162 -10.46 16.13 -1.80
C ASN A 162 -9.19 15.52 -1.17
N GLU A 163 -8.45 16.36 -0.46
CA GLU A 163 -7.34 15.94 0.38
C GLU A 163 -7.53 16.43 1.82
N SER A 164 -6.93 15.71 2.74
CA SER A 164 -6.89 16.05 4.15
C SER A 164 -5.62 15.50 4.82
N LEU A 165 -5.47 15.77 6.11
CA LEU A 165 -4.45 15.14 6.95
C LEU A 165 -5.11 14.15 7.91
N GLY A 166 -4.42 13.04 8.14
CA GLY A 166 -4.81 12.04 9.14
C GLY A 166 -3.60 11.57 9.95
N ARG A 167 -3.86 10.72 10.95
CA ARG A 167 -2.80 10.01 11.67
C ARG A 167 -2.89 8.52 11.34
N PHE A 168 -1.76 7.94 10.99
CA PHE A 168 -1.63 6.51 10.72
C PHE A 168 -0.34 6.00 11.37
N ASP A 169 -0.45 4.97 12.20
CA ASP A 169 0.68 4.37 12.94
C ASP A 169 1.53 5.44 13.69
N GLY A 170 0.84 6.37 14.36
CA GLY A 170 1.46 7.46 15.13
C GLY A 170 1.99 8.65 14.31
N ARG A 171 2.06 8.53 12.98
CA ARG A 171 2.61 9.55 12.08
C ARG A 171 1.50 10.32 11.36
N VAL A 172 1.82 11.52 10.89
CA VAL A 172 0.90 12.31 10.06
C VAL A 172 0.98 11.81 8.62
N ALA A 173 -0.17 11.70 7.97
CA ALA A 173 -0.26 11.26 6.59
C ALA A 173 -1.16 12.19 5.76
N TRP A 174 -0.83 12.35 4.49
CA TRP A 174 -1.71 12.89 3.47
C TRP A 174 -2.80 11.88 3.16
N VAL A 175 -4.05 12.30 3.14
CA VAL A 175 -5.22 11.48 2.81
C VAL A 175 -5.82 12.03 1.53
N ILE A 176 -5.90 11.21 0.50
CA ILE A 176 -6.54 11.53 -0.78
C ILE A 176 -7.85 10.78 -0.87
N GLY A 177 -8.91 11.48 -1.29
CA GLY A 177 -10.23 10.91 -1.51
C GLY A 177 -11.29 11.39 -0.53
N GLY A 178 -10.91 12.00 0.60
CA GLY A 178 -11.85 12.45 1.62
C GLY A 178 -11.18 12.79 2.95
N ARG A 179 -11.93 12.64 4.04
CA ARG A 179 -11.43 12.81 5.41
C ARG A 179 -10.87 11.50 5.95
N ALA A 180 -9.96 11.59 6.88
CA ALA A 180 -9.36 10.43 7.54
C ALA A 180 -10.37 9.48 8.23
N THR A 181 -11.57 9.97 8.56
CA THR A 181 -12.66 9.22 9.19
C THR A 181 -13.64 8.60 8.20
N ASP A 182 -13.52 8.92 6.92
CA ASP A 182 -14.44 8.42 5.90
C ASP A 182 -14.19 6.93 5.63
N THR A 183 -15.24 6.21 5.28
CA THR A 183 -15.20 4.79 4.89
C THR A 183 -15.18 4.59 3.36
N THR A 184 -15.17 5.67 2.61
CA THR A 184 -15.04 5.70 1.15
C THR A 184 -13.64 5.27 0.72
N PRO A 185 -13.40 4.95 -0.57
CA PRO A 185 -12.06 4.68 -1.05
C PRO A 185 -11.10 5.86 -0.79
N LEU A 186 -9.99 5.57 -0.09
CA LEU A 186 -9.00 6.55 0.34
C LEU A 186 -7.59 6.02 0.10
N ALA A 187 -6.66 6.89 -0.32
CA ALA A 187 -5.24 6.58 -0.36
C ALA A 187 -4.48 7.47 0.64
N TRP A 188 -3.56 6.84 1.39
CA TRP A 188 -2.80 7.51 2.43
C TRP A 188 -1.31 7.43 2.14
N PHE A 189 -0.61 8.55 2.29
CA PHE A 189 0.84 8.67 2.09
C PHE A 189 1.45 9.36 3.30
N ASP A 190 2.54 8.82 3.82
CA ASP A 190 3.28 9.45 4.92
C ASP A 190 3.64 10.88 4.55
N LYS A 191 3.42 11.83 5.46
CA LYS A 191 3.57 13.27 5.18
C LYS A 191 5.01 13.67 4.88
N ASP A 192 5.96 13.04 5.53
CA ASP A 192 7.37 13.42 5.47
C ASP A 192 8.13 12.65 4.38
N THR A 193 7.83 11.35 4.25
CA THR A 193 8.53 10.46 3.32
C THR A 193 7.81 10.25 2.00
N PHE A 194 6.53 10.62 1.89
CA PHE A 194 5.66 10.37 0.73
C PHE A 194 5.55 8.88 0.35
N GLN A 195 5.87 7.98 1.27
CA GLN A 195 5.66 6.54 1.07
C GLN A 195 4.18 6.19 1.22
N PRO A 196 3.64 5.28 0.39
CA PRO A 196 2.28 4.81 0.56
C PRO A 196 2.16 4.02 1.87
N VAL A 197 1.12 4.29 2.67
CA VAL A 197 0.94 3.64 3.97
C VAL A 197 -0.40 2.93 4.10
N ARG A 198 -1.43 3.33 3.32
CA ARG A 198 -2.76 2.72 3.41
C ARG A 198 -3.57 2.95 2.14
N LEU A 199 -4.38 1.97 1.76
CA LEU A 199 -5.36 2.07 0.69
C LEU A 199 -6.68 1.40 1.10
N LEU A 200 -7.75 2.20 1.17
CA LEU A 200 -9.12 1.72 1.35
C LEU A 200 -9.80 1.68 -0.02
N PHE A 201 -10.42 0.58 -0.36
CA PHE A 201 -11.17 0.44 -1.61
C PHE A 201 -12.16 -0.72 -1.53
N THR A 202 -12.96 -0.91 -2.58
CA THR A 202 -13.88 -2.05 -2.67
C THR A 202 -13.37 -3.02 -3.75
N GLU A 203 -13.23 -4.30 -3.40
CA GLU A 203 -12.95 -5.40 -4.31
C GLU A 203 -14.19 -6.29 -4.42
N GLY A 204 -14.95 -6.15 -5.50
CA GLY A 204 -16.26 -6.78 -5.60
C GLY A 204 -17.20 -6.30 -4.46
N LYS A 205 -17.51 -7.20 -3.51
CA LYS A 205 -18.29 -6.86 -2.30
C LYS A 205 -17.44 -6.66 -1.06
N LEU A 206 -16.12 -6.85 -1.16
CA LEU A 206 -15.20 -6.77 -0.04
C LEU A 206 -14.76 -5.31 0.18
N ALA A 207 -15.03 -4.74 1.35
CA ALA A 207 -14.42 -3.49 1.80
C ALA A 207 -13.01 -3.81 2.31
N ALA A 208 -12.01 -3.46 1.51
CA ALA A 208 -10.60 -3.74 1.76
C ALA A 208 -9.88 -2.52 2.36
N ASP A 209 -9.16 -2.73 3.46
CA ASP A 209 -8.25 -1.75 4.08
C ASP A 209 -6.84 -2.37 4.07
N VAL A 210 -6.04 -2.02 3.08
CA VAL A 210 -4.67 -2.51 2.94
C VAL A 210 -3.71 -1.50 3.55
N ARG A 211 -2.85 -1.99 4.46
CA ARG A 211 -1.90 -1.20 5.25
C ARG A 211 -0.47 -1.64 4.99
N LEU A 212 0.41 -0.67 4.78
CA LEU A 212 1.84 -0.87 4.57
C LEU A 212 2.59 -0.31 5.78
N LEU A 213 3.15 -1.19 6.60
CA LEU A 213 3.69 -0.86 7.91
C LEU A 213 5.22 -0.99 7.95
N GLY A 214 5.86 -0.12 8.74
CA GLY A 214 7.27 -0.27 9.08
C GLY A 214 8.23 -0.07 7.91
N TRP A 215 8.04 0.98 7.11
CA TRP A 215 9.01 1.44 6.14
C TRP A 215 10.35 1.81 6.79
N GLY A 216 11.47 1.62 6.07
CA GLY A 216 12.81 1.84 6.61
C GLY A 216 13.26 0.77 7.61
N SER A 217 12.59 -0.39 7.66
CA SER A 217 12.97 -1.51 8.52
C SER A 217 14.26 -2.17 8.05
N PRO A 218 15.02 -2.84 8.93
CA PRO A 218 16.22 -3.58 8.53
C PRO A 218 15.97 -4.66 7.47
N THR A 219 14.75 -5.23 7.41
CA THR A 219 14.38 -6.30 6.47
C THR A 219 13.90 -5.77 5.13
N GLY A 220 13.19 -4.63 5.12
CA GLY A 220 12.58 -4.05 3.91
C GLY A 220 13.35 -2.87 3.32
N GLY A 221 14.15 -2.22 4.14
CA GLY A 221 14.80 -0.95 3.77
C GLY A 221 13.77 0.11 3.35
N ASP A 222 14.15 0.97 2.44
CA ASP A 222 13.27 1.96 1.82
C ASP A 222 12.43 1.38 0.66
N TRP A 223 12.66 0.11 0.29
CA TRP A 223 12.07 -0.50 -0.90
C TRP A 223 10.75 -1.22 -0.62
N ALA A 224 10.63 -1.84 0.56
CA ALA A 224 9.45 -2.59 0.97
C ALA A 224 9.04 -2.27 2.42
N PRO A 225 7.74 -2.28 2.75
CA PRO A 225 7.29 -2.22 4.13
C PRO A 225 7.68 -3.50 4.88
N ARG A 226 7.83 -3.41 6.20
CA ARG A 226 8.04 -4.58 7.07
C ARG A 226 6.84 -5.53 7.06
N ALA A 227 5.63 -4.99 6.90
CA ALA A 227 4.43 -5.79 6.77
C ALA A 227 3.42 -5.14 5.81
N ILE A 228 2.69 -5.99 5.09
CA ILE A 228 1.52 -5.63 4.29
C ILE A 228 0.33 -6.37 4.89
N GLU A 229 -0.67 -5.63 5.32
CA GLU A 229 -1.86 -6.19 5.97
C GLU A 229 -3.12 -5.87 5.18
N LEU A 230 -4.03 -6.83 5.12
CA LEU A 230 -5.41 -6.62 4.69
C LEU A 230 -6.33 -6.76 5.90
N HIS A 231 -7.14 -5.75 6.12
CA HIS A 231 -8.21 -5.74 7.10
C HIS A 231 -9.57 -5.64 6.41
N THR A 232 -10.58 -6.32 6.97
CA THR A 232 -11.98 -6.23 6.55
C THR A 232 -12.85 -6.05 7.79
N GLY A 233 -13.74 -5.07 7.77
CA GLY A 233 -14.54 -4.76 8.96
C GLY A 233 -13.71 -4.44 10.21
N GLY A 234 -12.49 -3.95 10.04
CA GLY A 234 -11.54 -3.67 11.12
C GLY A 234 -10.72 -4.87 11.59
N ALA A 235 -11.05 -6.10 11.20
CA ALA A 235 -10.33 -7.31 11.57
C ALA A 235 -9.22 -7.64 10.57
N LEU A 236 -8.04 -8.04 11.07
CA LEU A 236 -6.93 -8.54 10.25
C LEU A 236 -7.32 -9.87 9.61
N GLN A 237 -7.24 -9.94 8.27
CA GLN A 237 -7.51 -11.15 7.49
C GLN A 237 -6.24 -11.79 6.95
N ILE A 238 -5.36 -10.99 6.35
CA ILE A 238 -4.11 -11.46 5.75
C ILE A 238 -2.98 -10.51 6.16
N ARG A 239 -1.83 -11.09 6.48
CA ARG A 239 -0.59 -10.35 6.74
C ARG A 239 0.57 -11.01 6.00
N PHE A 240 1.26 -10.24 5.17
CA PHE A 240 2.58 -10.59 4.65
C PHE A 240 3.63 -9.90 5.51
N THR A 241 4.54 -10.66 6.11
CA THR A 241 5.66 -10.13 6.90
C THR A 241 6.95 -10.28 6.12
N THR A 242 7.66 -9.18 5.87
CA THR A 242 8.92 -9.14 5.13
C THR A 242 10.07 -9.66 6.00
N GLU A 243 10.79 -10.65 5.51
CA GLU A 243 12.02 -11.17 6.10
C GLU A 243 13.25 -10.62 5.39
N LYS A 244 13.18 -10.45 4.06
CA LYS A 244 14.25 -9.88 3.26
C LYS A 244 13.69 -9.22 2.00
N ALA A 245 14.22 -8.05 1.66
CA ALA A 245 13.98 -7.37 0.38
C ALA A 245 15.29 -7.28 -0.41
N THR A 246 15.22 -7.55 -1.72
CA THR A 246 16.35 -7.46 -2.66
C THR A 246 15.94 -6.55 -3.80
N ALA A 247 16.64 -5.44 -3.95
CA ALA A 247 16.41 -4.49 -5.02
C ALA A 247 17.11 -4.91 -6.33
N ASN A 248 16.41 -4.73 -7.43
CA ASN A 248 16.91 -4.98 -8.79
C ASN A 248 17.50 -6.39 -9.04
N PRO A 249 16.90 -7.47 -8.49
CA PRO A 249 17.32 -8.81 -8.88
C PRO A 249 17.01 -9.05 -10.36
N ARG A 250 17.80 -9.93 -11.00
CA ARG A 250 17.48 -10.41 -12.35
C ARG A 250 16.29 -11.38 -12.28
N LEU A 251 15.15 -10.94 -12.75
CA LEU A 251 13.92 -11.76 -12.80
C LEU A 251 13.59 -12.10 -14.25
N PRO A 252 13.32 -13.38 -14.58
CA PRO A 252 12.88 -13.78 -15.90
C PRO A 252 11.52 -13.16 -16.23
N ASP A 253 11.31 -12.71 -17.45
CA ASP A 253 10.01 -12.18 -17.89
C ASP A 253 8.90 -13.22 -17.84
N ALA A 254 9.25 -14.49 -17.98
CA ALA A 254 8.32 -15.62 -17.97
C ALA A 254 7.56 -15.80 -16.64
N ILE A 255 8.04 -15.21 -15.53
CA ILE A 255 7.31 -15.30 -14.25
C ILE A 255 6.19 -14.27 -14.13
N PHE A 256 6.14 -13.30 -15.05
CA PHE A 256 5.15 -12.22 -15.12
C PHE A 256 4.28 -12.40 -16.39
#